data_03cae44336cce4b107bc1c520be6b329
#
_entry.id   03cae44336cce4b107bc1c520be6b329
#
_cell.length_a   1.000
_cell.length_b   1.000
_cell.length_c   1.000
_cell.angle_alpha   90.00
_cell.angle_beta   90.00
_cell.angle_gamma   90.00
#
_symmetry.space_group_name_H-M   'P 1'
#
loop_
_entity.id
_entity.type
_entity.pdbx_description
1 polymer ?
#
loop_
_entity_poly.entity_id
_entity_poly.type
_entity_poly.pdbx_seq_one_letter_code
_entity_poly.pdbx_strand_id
1 'polypeptide(L)'
;MNVVITGSSKGLGRAIAAALAAKSFNLFIHSRSETDLELVRKELIEINPNIKVYYFACDISKKMQVDALIKSILSVFREVDVLINNAGIYLGGSLLEEPDEQLNYLLDCNLMSAYHLTRGLLPNMLRKKQGHIINMCSIASLDAYPGGSSYSISKFALLGFSKALRLELKDRGIRVSSILPGAAWSDSWKGVDLPEDRLMQADDVAKAVVCAIEMSPSAVLEEIILRPQKGDL
;
A
#
# COMPACT_ATOMS: atom_id res chain seq x y z
N MET A 1 -9.83 10.97 -10.67
CA MET A 1 -9.99 10.40 -9.32
C MET A 1 -8.88 10.91 -8.42
N ASN A 2 -9.15 11.00 -7.11
CA ASN A 2 -8.17 11.39 -6.08
C ASN A 2 -7.71 10.14 -5.32
N VAL A 3 -6.44 9.82 -5.42
CA VAL A 3 -5.85 8.60 -4.87
C VAL A 3 -4.83 8.95 -3.79
N VAL A 4 -4.92 8.27 -2.66
CA VAL A 4 -3.95 8.35 -1.56
C VAL A 4 -3.09 7.09 -1.58
N ILE A 5 -1.75 7.24 -1.57
CA ILE A 5 -0.81 6.12 -1.57
C ILE A 5 0.20 6.31 -0.45
N THR A 6 0.27 5.37 0.46
CA THR A 6 1.31 5.38 1.50
C THR A 6 2.56 4.62 1.07
N GLY A 7 3.75 5.03 1.55
CA GLY A 7 5.01 4.38 1.20
C GLY A 7 5.39 4.52 -0.27
N SER A 8 5.20 5.70 -0.86
CA SER A 8 5.29 5.93 -2.31
C SER A 8 6.60 6.56 -2.80
N SER A 9 7.61 6.70 -1.94
CA SER A 9 8.90 7.27 -2.38
C SER A 9 9.79 6.29 -3.16
N LYS A 10 9.51 4.98 -3.09
CA LYS A 10 10.33 3.93 -3.71
C LYS A 10 9.56 2.63 -3.91
N GLY A 11 10.19 1.65 -4.59
CA GLY A 11 9.66 0.30 -4.76
C GLY A 11 8.26 0.26 -5.34
N LEU A 12 7.43 -0.62 -4.82
CA LEU A 12 6.06 -0.84 -5.30
C LEU A 12 5.21 0.42 -5.26
N GLY A 13 5.28 1.20 -4.17
CA GLY A 13 4.48 2.40 -4.02
C GLY A 13 4.81 3.48 -5.06
N ARG A 14 6.10 3.64 -5.43
CA ARG A 14 6.50 4.57 -6.50
C ARG A 14 6.03 4.09 -7.88
N ALA A 15 6.17 2.78 -8.17
CA ALA A 15 5.67 2.21 -9.42
C ALA A 15 4.15 2.36 -9.56
N ILE A 16 3.40 2.11 -8.48
CA ILE A 16 1.95 2.33 -8.43
C ILE A 16 1.62 3.81 -8.68
N ALA A 17 2.33 4.75 -8.03
CA ALA A 17 2.12 6.17 -8.21
C ALA A 17 2.36 6.60 -9.67
N ALA A 18 3.44 6.12 -10.29
CA ALA A 18 3.76 6.39 -11.70
C ALA A 18 2.68 5.85 -12.65
N ALA A 19 2.23 4.62 -12.45
CA ALA A 19 1.17 4.01 -13.26
C ALA A 19 -0.16 4.80 -13.15
N LEU A 20 -0.50 5.29 -11.95
CA LEU A 20 -1.71 6.09 -11.75
C LEU A 20 -1.58 7.52 -12.27
N ALA A 21 -0.38 8.12 -12.23
CA ALA A 21 -0.12 9.41 -12.87
C ALA A 21 -0.35 9.33 -14.39
N ALA A 22 0.15 8.27 -15.04
CA ALA A 22 -0.08 8.01 -16.46
C ALA A 22 -1.58 7.86 -16.82
N LYS A 23 -2.40 7.41 -15.84
CA LYS A 23 -3.86 7.29 -15.96
C LYS A 23 -4.61 8.57 -15.58
N SER A 24 -3.93 9.69 -15.41
CA SER A 24 -4.50 11.01 -15.09
C SER A 24 -5.21 11.07 -13.72
N PHE A 25 -4.72 10.34 -12.72
CA PHE A 25 -5.25 10.44 -11.35
C PHE A 25 -4.50 11.50 -10.55
N ASN A 26 -5.21 12.29 -9.76
CA ASN A 26 -4.60 13.16 -8.77
C ASN A 26 -4.08 12.30 -7.61
N LEU A 27 -2.90 12.61 -7.11
CA LEU A 27 -2.20 11.77 -6.15
C LEU A 27 -1.90 12.53 -4.87
N PHE A 28 -2.08 11.84 -3.75
CA PHE A 28 -1.50 12.22 -2.47
C PHE A 28 -0.51 11.12 -2.07
N ILE A 29 0.77 11.45 -2.09
CA ILE A 29 1.86 10.52 -1.83
C ILE A 29 2.43 10.73 -0.43
N HIS A 30 2.90 9.65 0.19
CA HIS A 30 3.43 9.67 1.55
C HIS A 30 4.68 8.79 1.68
N SER A 31 5.66 9.27 2.43
CA SER A 31 6.78 8.49 2.98
C SER A 31 7.37 9.19 4.20
N ARG A 32 8.49 8.69 4.73
CA ARG A 32 9.21 9.34 5.84
C ARG A 32 10.13 10.48 5.39
N SER A 33 10.59 10.45 4.16
CA SER A 33 11.56 11.39 3.60
C SER A 33 10.85 12.43 2.73
N GLU A 34 10.88 13.70 3.15
CA GLU A 34 10.33 14.80 2.39
C GLU A 34 11.11 15.03 1.08
N THR A 35 12.42 14.91 1.12
CA THR A 35 13.29 15.07 -0.05
C THR A 35 12.95 14.05 -1.14
N ASP A 36 12.76 12.77 -0.76
CA ASP A 36 12.39 11.73 -1.73
C ASP A 36 10.99 11.96 -2.31
N LEU A 37 10.06 12.45 -1.49
CA LEU A 37 8.70 12.77 -1.95
C LEU A 37 8.69 13.92 -2.96
N GLU A 38 9.53 14.94 -2.74
CA GLU A 38 9.65 16.06 -3.68
C GLU A 38 10.22 15.61 -5.03
N LEU A 39 11.19 14.69 -5.03
CA LEU A 39 11.72 14.09 -6.25
C LEU A 39 10.65 13.29 -7.00
N VAL A 40 9.95 12.41 -6.29
CA VAL A 40 8.87 11.61 -6.87
C VAL A 40 7.73 12.50 -7.38
N ARG A 41 7.38 13.56 -6.66
CA ARG A 41 6.38 14.53 -7.11
C ARG A 41 6.75 15.14 -8.46
N LYS A 42 8.01 15.54 -8.65
CA LYS A 42 8.49 16.09 -9.94
C LYS A 42 8.36 15.07 -11.06
N GLU A 43 8.82 13.83 -10.83
CA GLU A 43 8.68 12.75 -11.82
C GLU A 43 7.22 12.48 -12.20
N LEU A 44 6.31 12.45 -11.22
CA LEU A 44 4.89 12.22 -11.49
C LEU A 44 4.24 13.35 -12.32
N ILE A 45 4.67 14.59 -12.09
CA ILE A 45 4.24 15.76 -12.88
C ILE A 45 4.85 15.71 -14.31
N GLU A 46 6.09 15.22 -14.47
CA GLU A 46 6.68 14.98 -15.78
C GLU A 46 5.93 13.91 -16.58
N ILE A 47 5.50 12.81 -15.91
CA ILE A 47 4.65 11.77 -16.54
C ILE A 47 3.32 12.37 -17.02
N ASN A 48 2.71 13.23 -16.21
CA ASN A 48 1.46 13.87 -16.57
C ASN A 48 1.32 15.26 -15.91
N PRO A 49 1.54 16.35 -16.65
CA PRO A 49 1.48 17.72 -16.09
C PRO A 49 0.07 18.19 -15.72
N ASN A 50 -0.98 17.45 -16.11
CA ASN A 50 -2.36 17.83 -15.84
C ASN A 50 -2.91 17.32 -14.50
N ILE A 51 -2.14 16.49 -13.77
CA ILE A 51 -2.55 15.97 -12.47
C ILE A 51 -2.08 16.87 -11.33
N LYS A 52 -2.77 16.75 -10.20
CA LYS A 52 -2.33 17.35 -8.94
C LYS A 52 -1.61 16.30 -8.12
N VAL A 53 -0.41 16.61 -7.65
CA VAL A 53 0.37 15.74 -6.76
C VAL A 53 0.69 16.49 -5.48
N TYR A 54 0.13 16.01 -4.37
CA TYR A 54 0.38 16.48 -3.02
C TYR A 54 1.19 15.44 -2.26
N TYR A 55 1.90 15.85 -1.23
CA TYR A 55 2.63 14.93 -0.38
C TYR A 55 2.65 15.34 1.09
N PHE A 56 2.95 14.38 1.95
CA PHE A 56 3.20 14.62 3.37
C PHE A 56 4.24 13.62 3.89
N ALA A 57 5.27 14.12 4.55
CA ALA A 57 6.32 13.29 5.15
C ALA A 57 6.00 13.03 6.62
N CYS A 58 5.93 11.76 7.01
CA CYS A 58 5.75 11.38 8.41
C CYS A 58 6.12 9.91 8.66
N ASP A 59 6.33 9.57 9.93
CA ASP A 59 6.46 8.17 10.37
C ASP A 59 5.07 7.59 10.63
N ILE A 60 4.66 6.71 9.73
CA ILE A 60 3.32 6.09 9.76
C ILE A 60 3.14 5.09 10.91
N SER A 61 4.23 4.67 11.58
CA SER A 61 4.15 3.86 12.81
C SER A 61 3.62 4.65 14.01
N LYS A 62 3.59 5.99 13.90
CA LYS A 62 3.20 6.89 14.99
C LYS A 62 1.78 7.41 14.75
N LYS A 63 0.83 6.95 15.55
CA LYS A 63 -0.60 7.33 15.42
C LYS A 63 -0.83 8.83 15.31
N MET A 64 -0.15 9.66 16.13
CA MET A 64 -0.28 11.11 16.06
C MET A 64 0.13 11.68 14.69
N GLN A 65 1.14 11.08 14.05
CA GLN A 65 1.60 11.49 12.72
C GLN A 65 0.62 11.02 11.63
N VAL A 66 -0.01 9.85 11.82
CA VAL A 66 -1.11 9.40 10.93
C VAL A 66 -2.31 10.36 11.04
N ASP A 67 -2.65 10.84 12.25
CA ASP A 67 -3.73 11.83 12.44
C ASP A 67 -3.42 13.16 11.72
N ALA A 68 -2.15 13.59 11.71
CA ALA A 68 -1.71 14.77 10.94
C ALA A 68 -1.77 14.52 9.42
N LEU A 69 -1.37 13.33 8.97
CA LEU A 69 -1.49 12.90 7.56
C LEU A 69 -2.95 12.95 7.10
N ILE A 70 -3.90 12.40 7.88
CA ILE A 70 -5.33 12.43 7.57
C ILE A 70 -5.82 13.88 7.40
N LYS A 71 -5.45 14.78 8.31
CA LYS A 71 -5.83 16.21 8.24
C LYS A 71 -5.25 16.84 6.95
N SER A 72 -4.00 16.55 6.61
CA SER A 72 -3.36 17.05 5.40
C SER A 72 -4.07 16.55 4.13
N ILE A 73 -4.42 15.27 4.06
CA ILE A 73 -5.17 14.70 2.92
C ILE A 73 -6.52 15.41 2.77
N LEU A 74 -7.28 15.52 3.86
CA LEU A 74 -8.62 16.12 3.85
C LEU A 74 -8.63 17.64 3.60
N SER A 75 -7.50 18.32 3.79
CA SER A 75 -7.35 19.74 3.46
C SER A 75 -7.27 20.02 1.97
N VAL A 76 -6.76 19.05 1.17
CA VAL A 76 -6.56 19.20 -0.27
C VAL A 76 -7.50 18.35 -1.12
N PHE A 77 -7.95 17.21 -0.61
CA PHE A 77 -8.92 16.34 -1.26
C PHE A 77 -10.28 16.42 -0.58
N ARG A 78 -11.22 17.10 -1.23
CA ARG A 78 -12.63 17.11 -0.77
C ARG A 78 -13.21 15.70 -0.72
N GLU A 79 -12.81 14.84 -1.67
CA GLU A 79 -13.23 13.46 -1.79
C GLU A 79 -12.00 12.57 -2.06
N VAL A 80 -11.90 11.46 -1.36
CA VAL A 80 -10.93 10.39 -1.60
C VAL A 80 -11.63 9.26 -2.32
N ASP A 81 -11.19 8.95 -3.54
CA ASP A 81 -11.76 7.88 -4.36
C ASP A 81 -11.11 6.53 -4.09
N VAL A 82 -9.79 6.55 -3.91
CA VAL A 82 -8.99 5.33 -3.67
C VAL A 82 -7.99 5.58 -2.55
N LEU A 83 -7.94 4.64 -1.61
CA LEU A 83 -6.90 4.58 -0.58
C LEU A 83 -6.05 3.32 -0.82
N ILE A 84 -4.74 3.50 -1.03
CA ILE A 84 -3.77 2.41 -1.18
C ILE A 84 -2.87 2.39 0.05
N ASN A 85 -3.15 1.48 0.97
CA ASN A 85 -2.32 1.19 2.13
C ASN A 85 -1.13 0.33 1.68
N ASN A 86 -0.09 0.98 1.15
CA ASN A 86 1.10 0.32 0.64
C ASN A 86 2.29 0.41 1.61
N ALA A 87 2.34 1.39 2.50
CA ALA A 87 3.40 1.50 3.48
C ALA A 87 3.53 0.21 4.30
N GLY A 88 4.73 -0.28 4.39
CA GLY A 88 5.07 -1.47 5.14
C GLY A 88 6.56 -1.70 5.14
N ILE A 89 7.02 -2.49 6.08
CA ILE A 89 8.42 -2.87 6.22
C ILE A 89 8.53 -4.39 6.35
N TYR A 90 9.66 -4.89 5.95
CA TYR A 90 10.10 -6.26 6.18
C TYR A 90 11.27 -6.23 7.16
N LEU A 91 11.18 -7.03 8.21
CA LEU A 91 12.27 -7.38 9.09
C LEU A 91 12.23 -8.90 9.25
N GLY A 92 13.32 -9.54 8.86
CA GLY A 92 13.50 -10.98 9.08
C GLY A 92 14.04 -11.26 10.47
N GLY A 93 13.93 -12.51 10.88
CA GLY A 93 14.44 -13.04 12.14
C GLY A 93 13.71 -14.32 12.51
N SER A 94 14.40 -15.20 13.24
CA SER A 94 13.73 -16.33 13.89
C SER A 94 13.03 -15.83 15.15
N LEU A 95 11.93 -16.48 15.52
CA LEU A 95 11.14 -16.10 16.71
C LEU A 95 11.98 -16.04 18.02
N LEU A 96 13.05 -16.82 18.09
CA LEU A 96 13.92 -16.86 19.27
C LEU A 96 15.00 -15.76 19.27
N GLU A 97 15.29 -15.16 18.12
CA GLU A 97 16.44 -14.26 17.95
C GLU A 97 16.01 -12.83 17.63
N GLU A 98 14.76 -12.61 17.20
CA GLU A 98 14.26 -11.28 16.92
C GLU A 98 14.13 -10.44 18.18
N PRO A 99 14.39 -9.12 18.13
CA PRO A 99 14.19 -8.23 19.27
C PRO A 99 12.74 -8.23 19.76
N ASP A 100 12.54 -8.10 21.06
CA ASP A 100 11.20 -8.12 21.71
C ASP A 100 10.23 -7.07 21.10
N GLU A 101 10.75 -5.95 20.64
CA GLU A 101 9.96 -4.87 20.05
C GLU A 101 9.61 -5.08 18.57
N GLN A 102 10.22 -6.07 17.90
CA GLN A 102 10.11 -6.24 16.44
C GLN A 102 8.67 -6.48 15.99
N LEU A 103 7.95 -7.37 16.67
CA LEU A 103 6.54 -7.65 16.35
C LEU A 103 5.68 -6.39 16.46
N ASN A 104 5.81 -5.65 17.57
CA ASN A 104 5.04 -4.43 17.79
C ASN A 104 5.33 -3.38 16.69
N TYR A 105 6.61 -3.19 16.35
CA TYR A 105 6.99 -2.26 15.29
C TYR A 105 6.47 -2.67 13.92
N LEU A 106 6.50 -3.97 13.59
CA LEU A 106 5.92 -4.49 12.35
C LEU A 106 4.40 -4.33 12.33
N LEU A 107 3.71 -4.58 13.45
CA LEU A 107 2.27 -4.34 13.55
C LEU A 107 1.94 -2.86 13.39
N ASP A 108 2.68 -1.96 14.02
CA ASP A 108 2.47 -0.51 13.91
C ASP A 108 2.63 -0.04 12.46
N CYS A 109 3.68 -0.50 11.77
CA CYS A 109 3.95 -0.12 10.39
C CYS A 109 2.99 -0.77 9.39
N ASN A 110 2.77 -2.09 9.49
CA ASN A 110 2.11 -2.87 8.43
C ASN A 110 0.59 -2.98 8.62
N LEU A 111 0.08 -2.85 9.86
CA LEU A 111 -1.33 -2.99 10.18
C LEU A 111 -1.94 -1.72 10.76
N MET A 112 -1.40 -1.22 11.89
CA MET A 112 -2.05 -0.12 12.63
C MET A 112 -2.06 1.17 11.83
N SER A 113 -1.03 1.41 11.01
CA SER A 113 -0.99 2.51 10.05
C SER A 113 -2.18 2.45 9.09
N ALA A 114 -2.41 1.32 8.44
CA ALA A 114 -3.51 1.09 7.51
C ALA A 114 -4.87 1.20 8.23
N TYR A 115 -4.98 0.63 9.42
CA TYR A 115 -6.18 0.71 10.25
C TYR A 115 -6.56 2.15 10.61
N HIS A 116 -5.63 2.94 11.14
CA HIS A 116 -5.89 4.32 11.54
C HIS A 116 -6.19 5.22 10.34
N LEU A 117 -5.40 5.10 9.27
CA LEU A 117 -5.61 5.89 8.05
C LEU A 117 -6.96 5.57 7.40
N THR A 118 -7.29 4.29 7.28
CA THR A 118 -8.59 3.86 6.76
C THR A 118 -9.73 4.42 7.61
N ARG A 119 -9.70 4.27 8.93
CA ARG A 119 -10.73 4.82 9.82
C ARG A 119 -10.89 6.33 9.70
N GLY A 120 -9.80 7.06 9.51
CA GLY A 120 -9.83 8.52 9.37
C GLY A 120 -10.40 8.98 8.03
N LEU A 121 -10.16 8.25 6.95
CA LEU A 121 -10.64 8.60 5.60
C LEU A 121 -12.00 8.00 5.26
N LEU A 122 -12.37 6.88 5.88
CA LEU A 122 -13.61 6.16 5.61
C LEU A 122 -14.88 7.02 5.69
N PRO A 123 -15.07 7.94 6.68
CA PRO A 123 -16.23 8.82 6.69
C PRO A 123 -16.36 9.71 5.44
N ASN A 124 -15.21 10.09 4.85
CA ASN A 124 -15.18 10.86 3.60
C ASN A 124 -15.68 10.02 2.41
N MET A 125 -15.21 8.78 2.28
CA MET A 125 -15.60 7.85 1.23
C MET A 125 -17.08 7.43 1.35
N LEU A 126 -17.56 7.18 2.57
CA LEU A 126 -18.95 6.78 2.84
C LEU A 126 -19.98 7.86 2.48
N ARG A 127 -19.64 9.15 2.60
CA ARG A 127 -20.56 10.24 2.17
C ARG A 127 -20.85 10.16 0.68
N LYS A 128 -19.87 9.75 -0.11
CA LYS A 128 -20.00 9.58 -1.56
C LYS A 128 -20.69 8.25 -1.94
N LYS A 129 -20.74 7.29 -1.01
CA LYS A 129 -21.15 5.90 -1.25
C LYS A 129 -20.40 5.26 -2.42
N GLN A 130 -19.16 5.64 -2.59
CA GLN A 130 -18.25 5.15 -3.62
C GLN A 130 -16.82 5.31 -3.16
N GLY A 131 -16.04 4.23 -3.27
CA GLY A 131 -14.63 4.25 -2.93
C GLY A 131 -13.99 2.90 -3.12
N HIS A 132 -12.65 2.88 -3.07
CA HIS A 132 -11.89 1.65 -3.13
C HIS A 132 -10.73 1.70 -2.13
N ILE A 133 -10.65 0.73 -1.23
CA ILE A 133 -9.55 0.54 -0.31
C ILE A 133 -8.72 -0.64 -0.81
N ILE A 134 -7.43 -0.42 -1.03
CA ILE A 134 -6.49 -1.43 -1.50
C ILE A 134 -5.41 -1.60 -0.43
N ASN A 135 -5.28 -2.80 0.11
CA ASN A 135 -4.26 -3.14 1.09
C ASN A 135 -3.16 -3.97 0.42
N MET A 136 -1.91 -3.49 0.52
CA MET A 136 -0.74 -4.22 0.02
C MET A 136 -0.34 -5.28 1.05
N CYS A 137 -0.94 -6.43 0.92
CA CYS A 137 -0.65 -7.62 1.70
C CYS A 137 0.67 -8.27 1.21
N SER A 138 0.78 -9.57 1.27
CA SER A 138 1.91 -10.36 0.79
C SER A 138 1.47 -11.82 0.64
N ILE A 139 2.21 -12.64 -0.08
CA ILE A 139 2.09 -14.11 0.02
C ILE A 139 2.31 -14.57 1.47
N ALA A 140 3.14 -13.84 2.24
CA ALA A 140 3.30 -14.03 3.68
C ALA A 140 2.03 -13.80 4.50
N SER A 141 0.94 -13.34 3.89
CA SER A 141 -0.40 -13.27 4.49
C SER A 141 -1.17 -14.59 4.37
N LEU A 142 -0.70 -15.52 3.55
CA LEU A 142 -1.31 -16.83 3.30
C LEU A 142 -0.50 -17.94 3.95
N ASP A 143 0.82 -17.90 3.75
CA ASP A 143 1.74 -18.92 4.21
C ASP A 143 2.90 -18.26 4.98
N ALA A 144 3.14 -18.73 6.20
CA ALA A 144 4.32 -18.32 6.96
C ALA A 144 5.55 -19.08 6.48
N TYR A 145 6.73 -18.50 6.65
CA TYR A 145 7.99 -19.11 6.26
C TYR A 145 9.07 -18.93 7.34
N PRO A 146 10.06 -19.81 7.41
CA PRO A 146 11.15 -19.71 8.38
C PRO A 146 11.88 -18.35 8.29
N GLY A 147 12.19 -17.74 9.42
CA GLY A 147 12.86 -16.43 9.46
C GLY A 147 11.98 -15.23 9.12
N GLY A 148 10.66 -15.40 9.04
CA GLY A 148 9.71 -14.34 8.78
C GLY A 148 8.52 -14.30 9.73
N SER A 149 8.66 -14.79 10.97
CA SER A 149 7.55 -14.99 11.90
C SER A 149 6.76 -13.71 12.16
N SER A 150 7.37 -12.68 12.72
CA SER A 150 6.70 -11.42 13.06
C SER A 150 6.19 -10.67 11.83
N TYR A 151 6.92 -10.76 10.71
CA TYR A 151 6.45 -10.20 9.45
C TYR A 151 5.18 -10.92 8.96
N SER A 152 5.18 -12.25 8.92
CA SER A 152 4.00 -13.03 8.53
C SER A 152 2.81 -12.71 9.43
N ILE A 153 2.98 -12.67 10.77
CA ILE A 153 1.92 -12.27 11.70
C ILE A 153 1.32 -10.93 11.29
N SER A 154 2.15 -9.91 11.01
CA SER A 154 1.66 -8.59 10.61
C SER A 154 0.89 -8.61 9.29
N LYS A 155 1.31 -9.44 8.33
CA LYS A 155 0.66 -9.56 7.02
C LYS A 155 -0.60 -10.41 7.04
N PHE A 156 -0.66 -11.48 7.85
CA PHE A 156 -1.91 -12.19 8.14
C PHE A 156 -2.94 -11.26 8.79
N ALA A 157 -2.52 -10.44 9.75
CA ALA A 157 -3.39 -9.48 10.42
C ALA A 157 -3.93 -8.42 9.43
N LEU A 158 -3.11 -7.93 8.49
CA LEU A 158 -3.56 -6.98 7.46
C LEU A 158 -4.57 -7.63 6.49
N LEU A 159 -4.39 -8.89 6.11
CA LEU A 159 -5.36 -9.62 5.30
C LEU A 159 -6.66 -9.83 6.06
N GLY A 160 -6.59 -10.20 7.35
CA GLY A 160 -7.76 -10.29 8.22
C GLY A 160 -8.52 -8.97 8.31
N PHE A 161 -7.82 -7.86 8.48
CA PHE A 161 -8.40 -6.52 8.45
C PHE A 161 -9.08 -6.22 7.10
N SER A 162 -8.47 -6.59 5.97
CA SER A 162 -9.06 -6.41 4.64
C SER A 162 -10.37 -7.18 4.49
N LYS A 163 -10.41 -8.44 4.94
CA LYS A 163 -11.62 -9.28 4.91
C LYS A 163 -12.73 -8.71 5.78
N ALA A 164 -12.41 -8.22 6.98
CA ALA A 164 -13.37 -7.55 7.86
C ALA A 164 -13.96 -6.30 7.19
N LEU A 165 -13.10 -5.42 6.64
CA LEU A 165 -13.54 -4.24 5.91
C LEU A 165 -14.46 -4.60 4.73
N ARG A 166 -14.13 -5.64 3.98
CA ARG A 166 -14.93 -6.07 2.83
C ARG A 166 -16.35 -6.45 3.25
N LEU A 167 -16.49 -7.20 4.35
CA LEU A 167 -17.80 -7.60 4.88
C LEU A 167 -18.61 -6.40 5.38
N GLU A 168 -17.98 -5.46 6.07
CA GLU A 168 -18.66 -4.28 6.61
C GLU A 168 -19.06 -3.24 5.55
N LEU A 169 -18.32 -3.18 4.43
CA LEU A 169 -18.42 -2.06 3.49
C LEU A 169 -19.05 -2.42 2.12
N LYS A 170 -19.23 -3.71 1.80
CA LYS A 170 -19.76 -4.18 0.50
C LYS A 170 -21.11 -3.55 0.15
N ASP A 171 -22.00 -3.41 1.12
CA ASP A 171 -23.34 -2.85 0.95
C ASP A 171 -23.39 -1.32 1.09
N ARG A 172 -22.19 -0.70 1.29
CA ARG A 172 -22.03 0.74 1.49
C ARG A 172 -21.34 1.45 0.32
N GLY A 173 -21.15 0.73 -0.80
CA GLY A 173 -20.55 1.26 -2.02
C GLY A 173 -19.01 1.37 -1.96
N ILE A 174 -18.34 0.74 -0.98
CA ILE A 174 -16.89 0.74 -0.85
C ILE A 174 -16.35 -0.64 -1.23
N ARG A 175 -15.49 -0.68 -2.23
CA ARG A 175 -14.74 -1.88 -2.62
C ARG A 175 -13.52 -2.05 -1.71
N VAL A 176 -13.13 -3.28 -1.44
CA VAL A 176 -11.90 -3.60 -0.71
C VAL A 176 -11.16 -4.69 -1.47
N SER A 177 -9.88 -4.44 -1.75
CA SER A 177 -8.99 -5.38 -2.44
C SER A 177 -7.72 -5.62 -1.64
N SER A 178 -7.22 -6.83 -1.66
CA SER A 178 -5.94 -7.23 -1.13
C SER A 178 -5.02 -7.61 -2.29
N ILE A 179 -3.87 -6.96 -2.40
CA ILE A 179 -2.82 -7.36 -3.34
C ILE A 179 -1.80 -8.15 -2.55
N LEU A 180 -1.52 -9.36 -2.98
CA LEU A 180 -0.65 -10.31 -2.29
C LEU A 180 0.59 -10.63 -3.17
N PRO A 181 1.56 -9.71 -3.26
CA PRO A 181 2.77 -9.97 -4.02
C PRO A 181 3.67 -10.97 -3.29
N GLY A 182 4.28 -11.86 -4.06
CA GLY A 182 5.50 -12.55 -3.69
C GLY A 182 6.73 -11.67 -3.90
N ALA A 183 7.88 -12.27 -4.13
CA ALA A 183 9.13 -11.55 -4.31
C ALA A 183 9.09 -10.64 -5.54
N ALA A 184 9.25 -9.33 -5.33
CA ALA A 184 9.33 -8.30 -6.35
C ALA A 184 10.52 -7.38 -6.07
N TRP A 185 11.17 -6.88 -7.12
CA TRP A 185 12.30 -5.97 -6.98
C TRP A 185 11.91 -4.74 -6.17
N SER A 186 12.58 -4.58 -5.04
CA SER A 186 12.38 -3.50 -4.06
C SER A 186 13.63 -3.39 -3.19
N ASP A 187 13.65 -2.42 -2.29
CA ASP A 187 14.77 -2.25 -1.35
C ASP A 187 15.00 -3.47 -0.44
N SER A 188 14.00 -4.35 -0.26
CA SER A 188 14.15 -5.58 0.51
C SER A 188 15.14 -6.57 -0.13
N TRP A 189 15.40 -6.41 -1.43
CA TRP A 189 16.34 -7.24 -2.20
C TRP A 189 17.64 -6.52 -2.53
N LYS A 190 17.88 -5.34 -1.96
CA LYS A 190 19.11 -4.57 -2.21
C LYS A 190 20.33 -5.32 -1.70
N GLY A 191 21.31 -5.54 -2.61
CA GLY A 191 22.54 -6.27 -2.30
C GLY A 191 22.45 -7.79 -2.46
N VAL A 192 21.28 -8.31 -2.85
CA VAL A 192 21.14 -9.73 -3.22
C VAL A 192 21.46 -9.89 -4.70
N ASP A 193 22.41 -10.77 -5.02
CA ASP A 193 22.82 -11.06 -6.40
C ASP A 193 21.89 -12.13 -7.00
N LEU A 194 20.91 -11.68 -7.76
CA LEU A 194 19.95 -12.54 -8.46
C LEU A 194 19.78 -12.06 -9.91
N PRO A 195 19.51 -12.98 -10.85
CA PRO A 195 19.14 -12.62 -12.21
C PRO A 195 17.93 -11.65 -12.22
N GLU A 196 17.93 -10.68 -13.14
CA GLU A 196 16.88 -9.68 -13.24
C GLU A 196 15.48 -10.28 -13.39
N ASP A 197 15.38 -11.42 -14.12
CA ASP A 197 14.13 -12.16 -14.38
C ASP A 197 13.73 -13.10 -13.23
N ARG A 198 14.47 -13.13 -12.11
CA ARG A 198 14.16 -14.01 -10.98
C ARG A 198 13.01 -13.50 -10.14
N LEU A 199 12.87 -12.20 -10.03
CA LEU A 199 11.81 -11.53 -9.25
C LEU A 199 10.87 -10.79 -10.18
N MET A 200 9.64 -10.55 -9.71
CA MET A 200 8.68 -9.69 -10.41
C MET A 200 9.20 -8.25 -10.48
N GLN A 201 8.88 -7.55 -11.54
CA GLN A 201 9.10 -6.11 -11.61
C GLN A 201 8.03 -5.37 -10.78
N ALA A 202 8.40 -4.24 -10.18
CA ALA A 202 7.45 -3.42 -9.43
C ALA A 202 6.24 -2.98 -10.30
N ASP A 203 6.47 -2.80 -11.60
CA ASP A 203 5.46 -2.46 -12.59
C ASP A 203 4.39 -3.55 -12.76
N ASP A 204 4.70 -4.82 -12.56
CA ASP A 204 3.71 -5.88 -12.66
C ASP A 204 2.70 -5.79 -11.52
N VAL A 205 3.18 -5.46 -10.32
CA VAL A 205 2.30 -5.19 -9.17
C VAL A 205 1.48 -3.92 -9.40
N ALA A 206 2.09 -2.88 -9.98
CA ALA A 206 1.37 -1.65 -10.31
C ALA A 206 0.25 -1.87 -11.33
N LYS A 207 0.47 -2.70 -12.36
CA LYS A 207 -0.56 -3.10 -13.32
C LYS A 207 -1.74 -3.80 -12.66
N ALA A 208 -1.47 -4.70 -11.70
CA ALA A 208 -2.53 -5.39 -10.95
C ALA A 208 -3.37 -4.42 -10.10
N VAL A 209 -2.74 -3.43 -9.47
CA VAL A 209 -3.43 -2.37 -8.74
C VAL A 209 -4.32 -1.54 -9.67
N VAL A 210 -3.79 -1.12 -10.83
CA VAL A 210 -4.56 -0.38 -11.84
C VAL A 210 -5.74 -1.20 -12.33
N CYS A 211 -5.53 -2.49 -12.63
CA CYS A 211 -6.60 -3.40 -13.04
C CYS A 211 -7.72 -3.46 -11.98
N ALA A 212 -7.37 -3.57 -10.69
CA ALA A 212 -8.36 -3.58 -9.61
C ALA A 212 -9.18 -2.28 -9.54
N ILE A 213 -8.53 -1.13 -9.77
CA ILE A 213 -9.20 0.18 -9.75
C ILE A 213 -10.15 0.32 -10.93
N GLU A 214 -9.75 -0.12 -12.12
CA GLU A 214 -10.49 0.02 -13.37
C GLU A 214 -11.69 -0.94 -13.51
N MET A 215 -11.87 -1.90 -12.59
CA MET A 215 -13.08 -2.73 -12.57
C MET A 215 -14.34 -1.87 -12.46
N SER A 216 -15.40 -2.31 -13.10
CA SER A 216 -16.72 -1.66 -13.01
C SER A 216 -17.20 -1.60 -11.56
N PRO A 217 -18.13 -0.71 -11.21
CA PRO A 217 -18.68 -0.63 -9.85
C PRO A 217 -19.34 -1.92 -9.34
N SER A 218 -19.75 -2.80 -10.23
CA SER A 218 -20.38 -4.08 -9.90
C SER A 218 -19.39 -5.21 -9.62
N ALA A 219 -18.09 -4.98 -9.86
CA ALA A 219 -17.05 -5.99 -9.68
C ALA A 219 -15.97 -5.52 -8.71
N VAL A 220 -15.42 -6.45 -7.95
CA VAL A 220 -14.25 -6.26 -7.10
C VAL A 220 -13.31 -7.45 -7.25
N LEU A 221 -12.04 -7.16 -7.43
CA LEU A 221 -10.97 -8.14 -7.30
C LEU A 221 -10.59 -8.19 -5.81
N GLU A 222 -11.10 -9.16 -5.08
CA GLU A 222 -10.97 -9.19 -3.61
C GLU A 222 -9.55 -9.54 -3.18
N GLU A 223 -8.96 -10.56 -3.81
CA GLU A 223 -7.59 -11.01 -3.55
C GLU A 223 -6.87 -11.23 -4.89
N ILE A 224 -5.73 -10.57 -5.07
CA ILE A 224 -4.89 -10.72 -6.25
C ILE A 224 -3.54 -11.23 -5.79
N ILE A 225 -3.24 -12.47 -6.13
CA ILE A 225 -1.96 -13.12 -5.81
C ILE A 225 -1.05 -13.02 -7.02
N LEU A 226 0.14 -12.45 -6.82
CA LEU A 226 1.18 -12.38 -7.83
C LEU A 226 2.43 -13.10 -7.31
N ARG A 227 2.99 -13.96 -8.13
CA ARG A 227 4.22 -14.69 -7.80
C ARG A 227 5.23 -14.58 -8.95
N PRO A 228 6.54 -14.64 -8.67
CA PRO A 228 7.52 -14.77 -9.72
C PRO A 228 7.22 -15.99 -10.59
N GLN A 229 7.45 -15.88 -11.90
CA GLN A 229 7.21 -16.98 -12.86
C GLN A 229 7.94 -18.28 -12.46
N LYS A 230 9.11 -18.16 -11.84
CA LYS A 230 9.93 -19.28 -11.39
C LYS A 230 9.61 -19.76 -9.96
N GLY A 231 8.48 -19.31 -9.38
CA GLY A 231 8.09 -19.61 -8.00
C GLY A 231 8.74 -18.70 -6.96
N ASP A 232 8.40 -18.92 -5.70
CA ASP A 232 8.94 -18.16 -4.57
C ASP A 232 10.41 -18.49 -4.29
N LEU A 233 11.07 -17.68 -3.45
CA LEU A 233 12.44 -17.90 -2.96
C LEU A 233 12.40 -18.46 -1.55
#